data_400e98061227ed772246997ffaf3cc51
#
_entry.id   400e98061227ed772246997ffaf3cc51
#
_cell.length_a   1.000
_cell.length_b   1.000
_cell.length_c   1.000
_cell.angle_alpha   90.00
_cell.angle_beta   90.00
_cell.angle_gamma   90.00
#
_symmetry.space_group_name_H-M   'P 1'
#
loop_
_entity.id
_entity.type
_entity.pdbx_description
1 polymer ?
#
loop_
_entity_poly.entity_id
_entity_poly.type
_entity_poly.pdbx_seq_one_letter_code
_entity_poly.pdbx_strand_id
1 'polypeptide(L)'
;MDVEQNGGRFDLIILGASGFTGKYVLREALKFLNTPSSPLKSIAIAGRSPQKLTQALQWASRPNPPPSLPILTADTADPSSLRSLCARTGLLLNCVGPFRLHGKPVVAACAAAGCNYLDISGEPEFMERVEAAHHELAVEAGALVVSACGFDSVPAELGVMFNSRQWVGSAAPNRVEAYVALESEKRIVGNFATYESAVLGVANAHQLQQLRRSRPRKPRPQ
;
A
#
# COMPACT_ATOMS: atom_id res chain seq x y z
N MET A 1 19.04 17.46 12.10
CA MET A 1 19.94 16.33 12.37
C MET A 1 19.94 15.47 11.12
N ASP A 2 21.05 15.44 10.43
CA ASP A 2 21.16 14.82 9.12
C ASP A 2 21.11 13.29 9.25
N VAL A 3 20.11 12.67 8.64
CA VAL A 3 19.91 11.22 8.55
C VAL A 3 21.07 10.54 7.78
N GLU A 4 21.90 11.33 7.09
CA GLU A 4 23.11 10.84 6.42
C GLU A 4 24.21 10.37 7.38
N GLN A 5 24.20 10.81 8.64
CA GLN A 5 25.25 10.44 9.60
C GLN A 5 25.05 9.08 10.29
N ASN A 6 23.93 8.39 10.09
CA ASN A 6 23.60 7.20 10.89
C ASN A 6 23.45 5.92 10.08
N GLY A 7 23.92 5.81 8.85
CA GLY A 7 23.73 4.58 8.03
C GLY A 7 22.30 4.04 8.08
N GLY A 8 21.35 4.86 8.55
CA GLY A 8 20.06 4.50 9.09
C GLY A 8 19.04 4.25 7.99
N ARG A 9 18.32 3.16 8.15
CA ARG A 9 17.11 2.85 7.38
C ARG A 9 16.03 3.85 7.77
N PHE A 10 15.23 4.29 6.79
CA PHE A 10 13.99 5.03 7.05
C PHE A 10 12.95 4.11 7.70
N ASP A 11 12.13 4.65 8.60
CA ASP A 11 11.00 3.91 9.14
C ASP A 11 9.98 3.60 8.04
N LEU A 12 9.82 4.54 7.09
CA LEU A 12 8.89 4.39 5.98
C LEU A 12 9.43 5.04 4.69
N ILE A 13 9.33 4.34 3.58
CA ILE A 13 9.42 4.94 2.24
C ILE A 13 8.05 4.87 1.57
N ILE A 14 7.54 6.01 1.08
CA ILE A 14 6.31 6.11 0.29
C ILE A 14 6.67 6.12 -1.18
N LEU A 15 6.48 4.99 -1.86
CA LEU A 15 6.71 4.87 -3.29
C LEU A 15 5.46 5.32 -4.08
N GLY A 16 5.65 6.22 -5.04
CA GLY A 16 4.55 6.80 -5.79
C GLY A 16 3.90 8.01 -5.10
N ALA A 17 4.63 8.68 -4.19
CA ALA A 17 4.15 9.82 -3.43
C ALA A 17 3.68 11.01 -4.30
N SER A 18 4.08 11.11 -5.56
CA SER A 18 3.60 12.14 -6.50
C SER A 18 2.27 11.81 -7.17
N GLY A 19 1.76 10.58 -7.02
CA GLY A 19 0.47 10.16 -7.55
C GLY A 19 -0.72 10.77 -6.80
N PHE A 20 -1.93 10.58 -7.35
CA PHE A 20 -3.15 11.13 -6.73
C PHE A 20 -3.29 10.69 -5.27
N THR A 21 -3.32 9.39 -4.99
CA THR A 21 -3.44 8.89 -3.62
C THR A 21 -2.15 9.07 -2.83
N GLY A 22 -0.99 8.89 -3.46
CA GLY A 22 0.30 9.00 -2.80
C GLY A 22 0.55 10.35 -2.12
N LYS A 23 0.09 11.47 -2.72
CA LYS A 23 0.21 12.80 -2.10
C LYS A 23 -0.69 12.96 -0.86
N TYR A 24 -1.84 12.30 -0.80
CA TYR A 24 -2.69 12.28 0.40
C TYR A 24 -2.08 11.41 1.49
N VAL A 25 -1.52 10.25 1.13
CA VAL A 25 -0.75 9.40 2.06
C VAL A 25 0.42 10.17 2.64
N LEU A 26 1.17 10.89 1.81
CA LEU A 26 2.25 11.77 2.27
C LEU A 26 1.75 12.83 3.25
N ARG A 27 0.64 13.49 2.96
CA ARG A 27 0.05 14.51 3.84
C ARG A 27 -0.31 13.94 5.22
N GLU A 28 -0.88 12.75 5.26
CA GLU A 28 -1.19 12.09 6.53
C GLU A 28 0.08 11.64 7.26
N ALA A 29 1.05 11.06 6.54
CA ALA A 29 2.33 10.65 7.12
C ALA A 29 3.09 11.82 7.77
N LEU A 30 3.03 13.02 7.19
CA LEU A 30 3.63 14.23 7.78
C LEU A 30 3.00 14.61 9.12
N LYS A 31 1.71 14.36 9.32
CA LYS A 31 1.05 14.60 10.62
C LYS A 31 1.61 13.64 11.68
N PHE A 32 1.76 12.36 11.33
CA PHE A 32 2.33 11.37 12.24
C PHE A 32 3.80 11.64 12.54
N LEU A 33 4.58 12.06 11.56
CA LEU A 33 5.99 12.39 11.76
C LEU A 33 6.20 13.48 12.83
N ASN A 34 5.27 14.43 12.90
CA ASN A 34 5.29 15.54 13.86
C ASN A 34 4.65 15.21 15.22
N THR A 35 4.12 13.99 15.38
CA THR A 35 3.47 13.57 16.63
C THR A 35 4.49 12.94 17.58
N PRO A 36 4.70 13.45 18.81
CA PRO A 36 5.73 12.95 19.73
C PRO A 36 5.61 11.46 20.04
N SER A 37 4.39 10.94 20.20
CA SER A 37 4.11 9.54 20.49
C SER A 37 4.11 8.63 19.26
N SER A 38 4.29 9.16 18.04
CA SER A 38 4.33 8.37 16.83
C SER A 38 5.57 7.48 16.80
N PRO A 39 5.44 6.22 16.39
CA PRO A 39 6.60 5.36 16.10
C PRO A 39 7.35 5.80 14.82
N LEU A 40 6.71 6.61 13.97
CA LEU A 40 7.26 7.10 12.71
C LEU A 40 8.15 8.31 12.99
N LYS A 41 9.46 8.17 12.85
CA LYS A 41 10.47 9.22 13.10
C LYS A 41 11.18 9.69 11.84
N SER A 42 11.26 8.82 10.84
CA SER A 42 11.96 9.11 9.59
C SER A 42 11.19 8.57 8.39
N ILE A 43 10.93 9.43 7.41
CA ILE A 43 10.28 9.06 6.15
C ILE A 43 11.08 9.58 4.97
N ALA A 44 11.00 8.85 3.86
CA ALA A 44 11.42 9.32 2.55
C ALA A 44 10.30 9.12 1.53
N ILE A 45 10.35 9.87 0.43
CA ILE A 45 9.42 9.75 -0.68
C ILE A 45 10.15 9.30 -1.93
N ALA A 46 9.51 8.42 -2.70
CA ALA A 46 10.13 7.80 -3.85
C ALA A 46 9.22 7.83 -5.10
N GLY A 47 9.85 7.87 -6.26
CA GLY A 47 9.20 7.82 -7.57
C GLY A 47 10.12 8.23 -8.69
N ARG A 48 9.60 8.24 -9.93
CA ARG A 48 10.39 8.46 -11.14
C ARG A 48 10.86 9.90 -11.35
N SER A 49 10.13 10.89 -10.83
CA SER A 49 10.39 12.30 -11.09
C SER A 49 10.60 13.08 -9.79
N PRO A 50 11.85 13.47 -9.47
CA PRO A 50 12.14 14.30 -8.31
C PRO A 50 11.34 15.60 -8.28
N GLN A 51 11.15 16.24 -9.44
CA GLN A 51 10.37 17.47 -9.54
C GLN A 51 8.91 17.29 -9.11
N LYS A 52 8.24 16.20 -9.58
CA LYS A 52 6.86 15.91 -9.18
C LYS A 52 6.76 15.53 -7.69
N LEU A 53 7.77 14.87 -7.15
CA LEU A 53 7.86 14.55 -5.72
C LEU A 53 7.99 15.83 -4.87
N THR A 54 8.84 16.76 -5.29
CA THR A 54 8.96 18.09 -4.64
C THR A 54 7.63 18.84 -4.66
N GLN A 55 6.94 18.86 -5.79
CA GLN A 55 5.61 19.49 -5.89
C GLN A 55 4.57 18.81 -4.99
N ALA A 56 4.60 17.48 -4.91
CA ALA A 56 3.72 16.72 -4.02
C ALA A 56 4.01 17.02 -2.55
N LEU A 57 5.28 17.15 -2.17
CA LEU A 57 5.68 17.52 -0.83
C LEU A 57 5.20 18.94 -0.46
N GLN A 58 5.40 19.90 -1.35
CA GLN A 58 4.89 21.28 -1.18
C GLN A 58 3.36 21.30 -1.03
N TRP A 59 2.65 20.51 -1.81
CA TRP A 59 1.19 20.40 -1.70
C TRP A 59 0.76 19.76 -0.38
N ALA A 60 1.41 18.66 0.02
CA ALA A 60 1.07 17.89 1.21
C ALA A 60 1.32 18.65 2.51
N SER A 61 2.29 19.55 2.51
CA SER A 61 2.70 20.33 3.68
C SER A 61 1.81 21.54 3.98
N ARG A 62 0.98 21.97 3.03
CA ARG A 62 0.15 23.17 3.18
C ARG A 62 -0.75 23.11 4.42
N PRO A 63 -0.93 24.23 5.13
CA PRO A 63 -0.43 25.60 4.86
C PRO A 63 1.03 25.86 5.27
N ASN A 64 1.68 24.90 5.92
CA ASN A 64 3.05 25.04 6.43
C ASN A 64 4.10 24.92 5.32
N PRO A 65 5.31 25.48 5.51
CA PRO A 65 6.42 25.22 4.60
C PRO A 65 6.78 23.73 4.57
N PRO A 66 7.23 23.20 3.41
CA PRO A 66 7.59 21.80 3.31
C PRO A 66 8.80 21.47 4.20
N PRO A 67 8.75 20.37 4.96
CA PRO A 67 9.91 19.89 5.68
C PRO A 67 10.98 19.39 4.71
N SER A 68 12.22 19.35 5.18
CA SER A 68 13.29 18.67 4.42
C SER A 68 13.09 17.16 4.52
N LEU A 69 12.63 16.55 3.43
CA LEU A 69 12.51 15.10 3.30
C LEU A 69 13.41 14.57 2.18
N PRO A 70 14.05 13.42 2.38
CA PRO A 70 14.79 12.73 1.33
C PRO A 70 13.86 12.34 0.17
N ILE A 71 14.28 12.70 -1.04
CA ILE A 71 13.61 12.36 -2.29
C ILE A 71 14.46 11.33 -3.02
N LEU A 72 13.90 10.16 -3.26
CA LEU A 72 14.58 9.02 -3.86
C LEU A 72 14.04 8.76 -5.25
N THR A 73 14.93 8.59 -6.22
CA THR A 73 14.52 8.20 -7.57
C THR A 73 14.39 6.69 -7.65
N ALA A 74 13.21 6.21 -8.09
CA ALA A 74 12.97 4.80 -8.32
C ALA A 74 11.93 4.57 -9.41
N ASP A 75 12.11 3.50 -10.18
CA ASP A 75 11.15 3.03 -11.17
C ASP A 75 10.77 1.58 -10.89
N THR A 76 9.47 1.30 -10.91
CA THR A 76 8.94 -0.07 -10.74
C THR A 76 9.38 -1.02 -11.85
N ALA A 77 9.82 -0.50 -12.99
CA ALA A 77 10.39 -1.29 -14.08
C ALA A 77 11.90 -1.55 -13.93
N ASP A 78 12.56 -0.90 -12.96
CA ASP A 78 14.00 -1.10 -12.70
C ASP A 78 14.22 -1.84 -11.39
N PRO A 79 14.55 -3.16 -11.44
CA PRO A 79 14.81 -3.97 -10.25
C PRO A 79 15.98 -3.45 -9.39
N SER A 80 16.94 -2.74 -9.98
CA SER A 80 18.09 -2.22 -9.24
C SER A 80 17.68 -1.06 -8.34
N SER A 81 16.83 -0.16 -8.84
CA SER A 81 16.27 0.93 -8.06
C SER A 81 15.39 0.44 -6.91
N LEU A 82 14.59 -0.62 -7.15
CA LEU A 82 13.75 -1.21 -6.12
C LEU A 82 14.58 -1.88 -5.01
N ARG A 83 15.64 -2.62 -5.35
CA ARG A 83 16.56 -3.18 -4.35
C ARG A 83 17.21 -2.09 -3.50
N SER A 84 17.62 -1.00 -4.14
CA SER A 84 18.19 0.16 -3.44
C SER A 84 17.20 0.78 -2.45
N LEU A 85 15.91 0.90 -2.81
CA LEU A 85 14.88 1.37 -1.88
C LEU A 85 14.70 0.42 -0.69
N CYS A 86 14.55 -0.88 -0.96
CA CYS A 86 14.32 -1.89 0.09
C CYS A 86 15.48 -1.96 1.09
N ALA A 87 16.72 -1.74 0.63
CA ALA A 87 17.89 -1.69 1.52
C ALA A 87 17.86 -0.48 2.48
N ARG A 88 17.12 0.57 2.15
CA ARG A 88 17.07 1.85 2.88
C ARG A 88 15.87 2.01 3.80
N THR A 89 14.99 1.01 3.91
CA THR A 89 13.82 1.11 4.79
C THR A 89 13.45 -0.23 5.43
N GLY A 90 12.80 -0.14 6.57
CA GLY A 90 12.14 -1.28 7.21
C GLY A 90 10.74 -1.55 6.65
N LEU A 91 10.11 -0.52 6.06
CA LEU A 91 8.75 -0.58 5.52
C LEU A 91 8.63 0.26 4.26
N LEU A 92 8.12 -0.35 3.19
CA LEU A 92 7.80 0.33 1.93
C LEU A 92 6.27 0.34 1.73
N LEU A 93 5.68 1.54 1.62
CA LEU A 93 4.28 1.73 1.27
C LEU A 93 4.18 2.07 -0.22
N ASN A 94 3.59 1.18 -1.00
CA ASN A 94 3.45 1.32 -2.44
C ASN A 94 2.11 1.96 -2.82
N CYS A 95 2.16 3.14 -3.44
CA CYS A 95 1.03 3.86 -4.00
C CYS A 95 1.03 3.89 -5.54
N VAL A 96 1.83 3.05 -6.19
CA VAL A 96 1.94 3.00 -7.66
C VAL A 96 0.95 2.00 -8.23
N GLY A 97 -0.17 2.48 -8.70
CA GLY A 97 -1.17 1.71 -9.46
C GLY A 97 -1.15 2.02 -10.98
N PRO A 98 -1.84 1.22 -11.82
CA PRO A 98 -2.49 -0.06 -11.49
C PRO A 98 -1.50 -1.12 -10.97
N PHE A 99 -1.86 -1.78 -9.86
CA PHE A 99 -0.94 -2.72 -9.18
C PHE A 99 -0.66 -3.97 -10.01
N ARG A 100 -1.63 -4.42 -10.79
CA ARG A 100 -1.46 -5.49 -11.77
C ARG A 100 -0.28 -5.23 -12.71
N LEU A 101 -0.05 -3.97 -13.11
CA LEU A 101 0.99 -3.59 -14.05
C LEU A 101 2.33 -3.30 -13.35
N HIS A 102 2.29 -2.71 -12.17
CA HIS A 102 3.46 -2.12 -11.52
C HIS A 102 3.80 -2.73 -10.15
N GLY A 103 2.88 -3.44 -9.51
CA GLY A 103 3.03 -3.89 -8.12
C GLY A 103 3.94 -5.10 -7.94
N LYS A 104 3.87 -6.09 -8.85
CA LYS A 104 4.61 -7.36 -8.72
C LYS A 104 6.12 -7.19 -8.51
N PRO A 105 6.84 -6.36 -9.28
CA PRO A 105 8.28 -6.17 -9.07
C PRO A 105 8.60 -5.58 -7.68
N VAL A 106 7.72 -4.71 -7.18
CA VAL A 106 7.92 -4.08 -5.87
C VAL A 106 7.76 -5.10 -4.75
N VAL A 107 6.69 -5.94 -4.79
CA VAL A 107 6.52 -7.03 -3.82
C VAL A 107 7.70 -8.00 -3.86
N ALA A 108 8.15 -8.40 -5.06
CA ALA A 108 9.28 -9.30 -5.22
C ALA A 108 10.57 -8.74 -4.58
N ALA A 109 10.84 -7.44 -4.78
CA ALA A 109 12.00 -6.79 -4.21
C ALA A 109 11.92 -6.70 -2.67
N CYS A 110 10.75 -6.37 -2.12
CA CYS A 110 10.52 -6.31 -0.69
C CYS A 110 10.66 -7.69 -0.04
N ALA A 111 10.02 -8.72 -0.58
CA ALA A 111 10.09 -10.09 -0.09
C ALA A 111 11.53 -10.60 -0.08
N ALA A 112 12.29 -10.37 -1.17
CA ALA A 112 13.68 -10.81 -1.26
C ALA A 112 14.64 -10.07 -0.31
N ALA A 113 14.31 -8.82 0.06
CA ALA A 113 15.16 -7.98 0.91
C ALA A 113 14.80 -8.05 2.40
N GLY A 114 13.78 -8.79 2.82
CA GLY A 114 13.27 -8.75 4.19
C GLY A 114 12.67 -7.39 4.56
N CYS A 115 12.21 -6.62 3.57
CA CYS A 115 11.57 -5.33 3.75
C CYS A 115 10.05 -5.51 3.85
N ASN A 116 9.43 -4.99 4.90
CA ASN A 116 7.98 -5.01 5.02
C ASN A 116 7.33 -4.20 3.89
N TYR A 117 6.19 -4.68 3.42
CA TYR A 117 5.47 -4.09 2.30
C TYR A 117 4.00 -3.86 2.65
N LEU A 118 3.53 -2.66 2.34
CA LEU A 118 2.10 -2.32 2.35
C LEU A 118 1.71 -1.73 1.00
N ASP A 119 0.47 -1.96 0.56
CA ASP A 119 -0.12 -1.27 -0.58
C ASP A 119 -1.59 -0.91 -0.37
N ILE A 120 -2.13 -0.13 -1.28
CA ILE A 120 -3.52 0.31 -1.30
C ILE A 120 -4.30 -0.31 -2.47
N SER A 121 -3.93 -1.52 -2.89
CA SER A 121 -4.56 -2.20 -4.02
C SER A 121 -6.01 -2.58 -3.72
N GLY A 122 -6.88 -2.39 -4.71
CA GLY A 122 -8.22 -2.98 -4.77
C GLY A 122 -8.33 -4.05 -5.88
N GLU A 123 -7.22 -4.72 -6.24
CA GLU A 123 -7.11 -5.62 -7.38
C GLU A 123 -6.91 -7.09 -6.91
N PRO A 124 -7.98 -7.90 -6.70
CA PRO A 124 -7.89 -9.24 -6.12
C PRO A 124 -6.94 -10.18 -6.87
N GLU A 125 -6.89 -10.09 -8.20
CA GLU A 125 -6.00 -10.91 -9.00
C GLU A 125 -4.52 -10.61 -8.71
N PHE A 126 -4.16 -9.33 -8.58
CA PHE A 126 -2.82 -8.94 -8.18
C PHE A 126 -2.47 -9.48 -6.78
N MET A 127 -3.34 -9.23 -5.80
CA MET A 127 -3.12 -9.65 -4.40
C MET A 127 -2.90 -11.15 -4.27
N GLU A 128 -3.79 -11.96 -4.87
CA GLU A 128 -3.69 -13.41 -4.81
C GLU A 128 -2.49 -13.95 -5.60
N ARG A 129 -2.11 -13.28 -6.68
CA ARG A 129 -0.96 -13.68 -7.49
C ARG A 129 0.36 -13.42 -6.77
N VAL A 130 0.53 -12.24 -6.14
CA VAL A 130 1.77 -11.93 -5.42
C VAL A 130 1.92 -12.78 -4.17
N GLU A 131 0.81 -13.07 -3.48
CA GLU A 131 0.81 -14.03 -2.37
C GLU A 131 1.27 -15.41 -2.84
N ALA A 132 0.69 -15.93 -3.93
CA ALA A 132 1.08 -17.23 -4.47
C ALA A 132 2.55 -17.32 -4.88
N ALA A 133 3.11 -16.21 -5.37
CA ALA A 133 4.47 -16.19 -5.92
C ALA A 133 5.55 -15.88 -4.90
N HIS A 134 5.22 -15.15 -3.82
CA HIS A 134 6.24 -14.56 -2.95
C HIS A 134 6.03 -14.84 -1.44
N HIS A 135 4.98 -15.60 -1.07
CA HIS A 135 4.71 -15.88 0.35
C HIS A 135 5.89 -16.58 1.04
N GLU A 136 6.38 -17.67 0.49
CA GLU A 136 7.46 -18.44 1.10
C GLU A 136 8.74 -17.62 1.20
N LEU A 137 9.10 -16.91 0.14
CA LEU A 137 10.26 -16.02 0.15
C LEU A 137 10.15 -14.92 1.21
N ALA A 138 8.96 -14.33 1.37
CA ALA A 138 8.73 -13.32 2.39
C ALA A 138 8.85 -13.90 3.81
N VAL A 139 8.33 -15.11 4.04
CA VAL A 139 8.46 -15.82 5.33
C VAL A 139 9.93 -16.12 5.63
N GLU A 140 10.68 -16.66 4.68
CA GLU A 140 12.11 -16.96 4.84
C GLU A 140 12.93 -15.71 5.14
N ALA A 141 12.61 -14.58 4.48
CA ALA A 141 13.29 -13.31 4.68
C ALA A 141 12.77 -12.50 5.89
N GLY A 142 11.74 -12.97 6.58
CA GLY A 142 11.11 -12.27 7.71
C GLY A 142 10.37 -10.99 7.32
N ALA A 143 9.89 -10.89 6.08
CA ALA A 143 9.13 -9.75 5.57
C ALA A 143 7.62 -9.94 5.76
N LEU A 144 6.96 -8.92 6.30
CA LEU A 144 5.50 -8.84 6.31
C LEU A 144 5.01 -8.17 5.02
N VAL A 145 4.16 -8.86 4.25
CA VAL A 145 3.57 -8.34 3.02
C VAL A 145 2.05 -8.25 3.19
N VAL A 146 1.51 -7.03 3.19
CA VAL A 146 0.07 -6.78 3.34
C VAL A 146 -0.42 -5.90 2.20
N SER A 147 -1.29 -6.43 1.39
CA SER A 147 -1.99 -5.67 0.34
C SER A 147 -3.32 -5.11 0.84
N ALA A 148 -3.91 -4.21 0.07
CA ALA A 148 -5.24 -3.66 0.30
C ALA A 148 -5.38 -2.87 1.62
N CYS A 149 -4.36 -2.12 2.02
CA CYS A 149 -4.39 -1.26 3.21
C CYS A 149 -5.10 0.08 2.98
N GLY A 150 -6.06 0.12 2.04
CA GLY A 150 -6.84 1.29 1.70
C GLY A 150 -8.27 1.27 2.26
N PHE A 151 -9.02 2.36 1.98
CA PHE A 151 -10.38 2.58 2.49
C PHE A 151 -11.37 1.49 2.03
N ASP A 152 -11.25 0.98 0.81
CA ASP A 152 -12.17 -0.05 0.30
C ASP A 152 -12.13 -1.34 1.13
N SER A 153 -10.99 -1.68 1.69
CA SER A 153 -10.76 -2.96 2.35
C SER A 153 -10.72 -2.85 3.87
N VAL A 154 -9.96 -1.89 4.42
CA VAL A 154 -9.71 -1.82 5.88
C VAL A 154 -10.99 -1.60 6.68
N PRO A 155 -11.87 -0.64 6.36
CA PRO A 155 -13.13 -0.47 7.12
C PRO A 155 -14.06 -1.68 7.00
N ALA A 156 -14.13 -2.32 5.84
CA ALA A 156 -14.96 -3.51 5.64
C ALA A 156 -14.47 -4.70 6.48
N GLU A 157 -13.17 -4.99 6.41
CA GLU A 157 -12.54 -6.09 7.16
C GLU A 157 -12.67 -5.88 8.67
N LEU A 158 -12.29 -4.69 9.16
CA LEU A 158 -12.40 -4.36 10.58
C LEU A 158 -13.85 -4.31 11.05
N GLY A 159 -14.79 -3.91 10.19
CA GLY A 159 -16.22 -3.93 10.46
C GLY A 159 -16.74 -5.35 10.67
N VAL A 160 -16.31 -6.30 9.82
CA VAL A 160 -16.65 -7.73 9.99
C VAL A 160 -16.06 -8.27 11.31
N MET A 161 -14.79 -7.99 11.58
CA MET A 161 -14.11 -8.41 12.81
C MET A 161 -14.79 -7.82 14.05
N PHE A 162 -15.12 -6.53 14.03
CA PHE A 162 -15.83 -5.86 15.12
C PHE A 162 -17.20 -6.49 15.35
N ASN A 163 -17.99 -6.68 14.30
CA ASN A 163 -19.30 -7.30 14.38
C ASN A 163 -19.21 -8.72 14.97
N SER A 164 -18.30 -9.54 14.45
CA SER A 164 -18.11 -10.92 14.92
C SER A 164 -17.79 -11.01 16.42
N ARG A 165 -17.08 -10.05 16.97
CA ARG A 165 -16.74 -9.98 18.41
C ARG A 165 -17.90 -9.58 19.33
N GLN A 166 -19.02 -9.09 18.78
CA GLN A 166 -20.21 -8.72 19.55
C GLN A 166 -21.12 -9.92 19.81
N TRP A 167 -20.90 -11.05 19.16
CA TRP A 167 -21.73 -12.25 19.34
C TRP A 167 -21.38 -12.98 20.63
N VAL A 168 -22.42 -13.42 21.34
CA VAL A 168 -22.33 -14.10 22.64
C VAL A 168 -22.64 -15.57 22.45
N GLY A 169 -21.91 -16.45 23.15
CA GLY A 169 -22.10 -17.90 23.10
C GLY A 169 -21.48 -18.55 21.86
N SER A 170 -22.06 -19.65 21.41
CA SER A 170 -21.59 -20.42 20.26
C SER A 170 -22.14 -19.93 18.90
N ALA A 171 -22.96 -18.89 18.91
CA ALA A 171 -23.51 -18.32 17.69
C ALA A 171 -22.43 -17.58 16.89
N ALA A 172 -22.43 -17.75 15.57
CA ALA A 172 -21.56 -17.00 14.65
C ALA A 172 -22.39 -16.35 13.54
N PRO A 173 -22.00 -15.18 13.04
CA PRO A 173 -22.72 -14.53 11.96
C PRO A 173 -22.67 -15.41 10.72
N ASN A 174 -23.83 -15.72 10.15
CA ASN A 174 -23.93 -16.46 8.90
C ASN A 174 -23.77 -15.53 7.69
N ARG A 175 -24.17 -14.28 7.82
CA ARG A 175 -24.11 -13.26 6.76
C ARG A 175 -23.83 -11.89 7.39
N VAL A 176 -22.93 -11.15 6.77
CA VAL A 176 -22.64 -9.75 7.09
C VAL A 176 -22.84 -8.92 5.83
N GLU A 177 -23.58 -7.85 5.91
CA GLU A 177 -23.79 -6.89 4.83
C GLU A 177 -23.28 -5.52 5.28
N ALA A 178 -22.50 -4.87 4.40
CA ALA A 178 -22.01 -3.52 4.62
C ALA A 178 -22.60 -2.59 3.55
N TYR A 179 -23.13 -1.45 3.99
CA TYR A 179 -23.69 -0.44 3.09
C TYR A 179 -22.79 0.79 3.15
N VAL A 180 -22.27 1.21 1.98
CA VAL A 180 -21.42 2.39 1.84
C VAL A 180 -22.17 3.46 1.06
N ALA A 181 -22.30 4.65 1.65
CA ALA A 181 -22.82 5.83 0.98
C ALA A 181 -21.74 6.90 0.89
N LEU A 182 -21.70 7.60 -0.25
CA LEU A 182 -20.85 8.75 -0.47
C LEU A 182 -21.70 10.02 -0.48
N GLU A 183 -21.51 10.86 0.52
CA GLU A 183 -22.20 12.15 0.63
C GLU A 183 -21.22 13.29 0.37
N SER A 184 -21.60 14.25 -0.48
CA SER A 184 -20.78 15.40 -0.79
C SER A 184 -21.62 16.54 -1.33
N GLU A 185 -21.38 17.76 -0.87
CA GLU A 185 -21.95 18.98 -1.42
C GLU A 185 -21.45 19.30 -2.83
N LYS A 186 -20.32 18.71 -3.23
CA LYS A 186 -19.69 18.92 -4.53
C LYS A 186 -19.75 17.63 -5.37
N ARG A 187 -19.69 17.79 -6.69
CA ARG A 187 -19.61 16.66 -7.61
C ARG A 187 -18.40 15.78 -7.26
N ILE A 188 -18.65 14.51 -6.98
CA ILE A 188 -17.62 13.51 -6.77
C ILE A 188 -17.08 13.07 -8.14
N VAL A 189 -15.78 13.13 -8.31
CA VAL A 189 -15.08 12.67 -9.52
C VAL A 189 -14.09 11.59 -9.12
N GLY A 190 -14.21 10.40 -9.73
CA GLY A 190 -13.26 9.31 -9.53
C GLY A 190 -11.89 9.63 -10.13
N ASN A 191 -10.84 9.06 -9.52
CA ASN A 191 -9.50 9.12 -10.08
C ASN A 191 -9.37 8.18 -11.29
N PHE A 192 -8.71 8.66 -12.37
CA PHE A 192 -8.53 7.86 -13.59
C PHE A 192 -7.82 6.51 -13.31
N ALA A 193 -6.79 6.47 -12.47
CA ALA A 193 -6.09 5.22 -12.14
C ALA A 193 -7.00 4.20 -11.45
N THR A 194 -7.95 4.64 -10.61
CA THR A 194 -8.95 3.76 -10.00
C THR A 194 -9.89 3.17 -11.06
N TYR A 195 -10.34 4.00 -12.01
CA TYR A 195 -11.15 3.55 -13.13
C TYR A 195 -10.39 2.55 -14.02
N GLU A 196 -9.13 2.85 -14.35
CA GLU A 196 -8.27 1.95 -15.13
C GLU A 196 -8.07 0.59 -14.43
N SER A 197 -7.79 0.57 -13.13
CA SER A 197 -7.70 -0.66 -12.35
C SER A 197 -8.99 -1.48 -12.39
N ALA A 198 -10.15 -0.82 -12.28
CA ALA A 198 -11.45 -1.50 -12.37
C ALA A 198 -11.68 -2.12 -13.75
N VAL A 199 -11.41 -1.38 -14.83
CA VAL A 199 -11.52 -1.87 -16.21
C VAL A 199 -10.59 -3.07 -16.44
N LEU A 200 -9.33 -2.98 -16.01
CA LEU A 200 -8.37 -4.07 -16.10
C LEU A 200 -8.81 -5.29 -15.29
N GLY A 201 -9.41 -5.08 -14.12
CA GLY A 201 -9.94 -6.15 -13.27
C GLY A 201 -11.06 -6.94 -13.96
N VAL A 202 -12.04 -6.23 -14.56
CA VAL A 202 -13.14 -6.85 -15.31
C VAL A 202 -12.61 -7.57 -16.56
N ALA A 203 -11.78 -6.90 -17.35
CA ALA A 203 -11.22 -7.45 -18.60
C ALA A 203 -10.43 -8.75 -18.35
N ASN A 204 -9.83 -8.90 -17.18
CA ASN A 204 -8.97 -10.02 -16.83
C ASN A 204 -9.55 -10.94 -15.73
N ALA A 205 -10.86 -10.88 -15.48
CA ALA A 205 -11.51 -11.70 -14.43
C ALA A 205 -11.28 -13.20 -14.58
N HIS A 206 -11.12 -13.70 -15.82
CA HIS A 206 -10.81 -15.09 -16.10
C HIS A 206 -9.46 -15.53 -15.51
N GLN A 207 -8.47 -14.65 -15.43
CA GLN A 207 -7.16 -14.97 -14.86
C GLN A 207 -7.23 -15.19 -13.35
N LEU A 208 -8.06 -14.40 -12.65
CA LEU A 208 -8.33 -14.64 -11.23
C LEU A 208 -9.00 -16.01 -11.02
N GLN A 209 -9.98 -16.35 -11.85
CA GLN A 209 -10.63 -17.66 -11.77
C GLN A 209 -9.64 -18.81 -12.02
N GLN A 210 -8.77 -18.69 -13.02
CA GLN A 210 -7.73 -19.67 -13.30
C GLN A 210 -6.77 -19.82 -12.12
N LEU A 211 -6.29 -18.71 -11.56
CA LEU A 211 -5.42 -18.71 -10.40
C LEU A 211 -6.07 -19.42 -9.20
N ARG A 212 -7.34 -19.13 -8.91
CA ARG A 212 -8.08 -19.77 -7.82
C ARG A 212 -8.32 -21.26 -8.03
N ARG A 213 -8.48 -21.71 -9.29
CA ARG A 213 -8.62 -23.13 -9.63
C ARG A 213 -7.31 -23.91 -9.50
N SER A 214 -6.18 -23.25 -9.74
CA SER A 214 -4.85 -23.88 -9.64
C SER A 214 -4.30 -23.97 -8.21
N ARG A 215 -4.96 -23.33 -7.24
CA ARG A 215 -4.52 -23.27 -5.83
C ARG A 215 -5.38 -24.16 -4.93
N PRO A 216 -4.80 -24.77 -3.87
CA PRO A 216 -5.58 -25.39 -2.82
C PRO A 216 -6.57 -24.41 -2.22
N ARG A 217 -7.78 -24.84 -1.92
CA ARG A 217 -8.75 -23.99 -1.19
C ARG A 217 -8.21 -23.72 0.21
N LYS A 218 -8.06 -22.45 0.55
CA LYS A 218 -7.77 -22.07 1.94
C LYS A 218 -8.94 -22.46 2.84
N PRO A 219 -8.70 -22.97 4.06
CA PRO A 219 -9.75 -23.12 5.04
C PRO A 219 -10.42 -21.76 5.27
N ARG A 220 -11.74 -21.79 5.46
CA ARG A 220 -12.46 -20.56 5.86
C ARG A 220 -12.00 -20.19 7.27
N PRO A 221 -11.82 -18.88 7.57
CA PRO A 221 -11.64 -18.44 8.94
C PRO A 221 -12.81 -18.95 9.80
N GLN A 222 -12.47 -19.53 10.94
CA GLN A 222 -13.45 -19.95 11.94
C GLN A 222 -13.90 -18.78 12.78
#